data_c904840f4b3d7c5248c475dc71fc2241
#
_entry.id   c904840f4b3d7c5248c475dc71fc2241
#
_cell.length_a   1.000
_cell.length_b   1.000
_cell.length_c   1.000
_cell.angle_alpha   90.00
_cell.angle_beta   90.00
_cell.angle_gamma   90.00
#
_symmetry.space_group_name_H-M   'P 1'
#
loop_
_entity.id
_entity.type
_entity.pdbx_description
1 polymer ?
#
loop_
_entity_poly.entity_id
_entity_poly.type
_entity_poly.pdbx_seq_one_letter_code
_entity_poly.pdbx_strand_id
1 'polypeptide(L)'
;MKTSSKIISACLLLFACNNNNNKEVNVNDTINDTIVERLNNPLAGKKFYYLDKKEENGELRLLIYPYLEDDYDMAKIIFTDSMLIDGWNIMEPHQWKIERVSQQDSLLIYHLQMMENPENQKTYNFYYNEKKGILYRKLYRKDRDTTFILIDSLKSNSVRKVKAELIP
;
A
#
# COMPACT_ATOMS: atom_id res chain seq x y z
N MET A 1 -45.25 28.41 -33.19
CA MET A 1 -46.18 27.48 -33.89
C MET A 1 -45.64 26.06 -33.76
N LYS A 2 -46.55 25.12 -33.38
CA LYS A 2 -46.44 23.65 -33.34
C LYS A 2 -45.51 23.06 -32.31
N THR A 3 -45.95 22.62 -31.14
CA THR A 3 -46.91 21.56 -30.69
C THR A 3 -46.47 20.13 -31.02
N SER A 4 -46.51 19.38 -29.95
CA SER A 4 -46.79 17.93 -29.85
C SER A 4 -45.54 17.03 -29.77
N SER A 5 -45.51 15.95 -29.01
CA SER A 5 -46.52 15.23 -28.23
C SER A 5 -45.81 14.26 -27.26
N LYS A 6 -46.48 13.99 -26.18
CA LYS A 6 -46.24 12.96 -25.17
C LYS A 6 -46.34 11.54 -25.76
N ILE A 7 -45.55 10.59 -25.27
CA ILE A 7 -46.00 9.21 -25.11
C ILE A 7 -45.51 8.69 -23.78
N ILE A 8 -46.43 8.51 -22.89
CA ILE A 8 -46.37 7.71 -21.66
C ILE A 8 -46.63 6.27 -22.08
N SER A 9 -45.78 5.37 -21.73
CA SER A 9 -46.12 3.94 -21.77
C SER A 9 -45.85 3.33 -20.40
N ALA A 10 -46.97 3.13 -19.70
CA ALA A 10 -47.06 2.33 -18.50
C ALA A 10 -47.19 0.85 -18.91
N CYS A 11 -46.35 0.00 -18.38
CA CYS A 11 -46.62 -1.44 -18.37
C CYS A 11 -46.74 -1.94 -16.94
N LEU A 12 -47.97 -2.12 -16.55
CA LEU A 12 -48.36 -2.99 -15.44
C LEU A 12 -48.27 -4.45 -15.92
N LEU A 13 -47.65 -5.33 -15.15
CA LEU A 13 -47.95 -6.78 -15.16
C LEU A 13 -47.63 -7.30 -13.76
N LEU A 14 -48.68 -7.47 -12.97
CA LEU A 14 -49.43 -8.66 -12.65
C LEU A 14 -48.69 -9.70 -11.79
N PHE A 15 -49.17 -9.76 -10.58
CA PHE A 15 -49.00 -10.77 -9.54
C PHE A 15 -49.29 -12.18 -10.04
N ALA A 16 -48.48 -13.12 -9.64
CA ALA A 16 -48.90 -14.50 -9.46
C ALA A 16 -48.37 -15.00 -8.12
N CYS A 17 -49.30 -15.03 -7.16
CA CYS A 17 -49.13 -15.86 -5.95
C CYS A 17 -49.19 -17.32 -6.37
N ASN A 18 -48.25 -18.12 -5.92
CA ASN A 18 -48.49 -19.55 -5.76
C ASN A 18 -48.01 -20.00 -4.38
N ASN A 19 -48.98 -20.56 -3.68
CA ASN A 19 -48.92 -21.05 -2.32
C ASN A 19 -48.47 -22.52 -2.30
N ASN A 20 -47.91 -22.92 -1.18
CA ASN A 20 -47.73 -24.27 -0.63
C ASN A 20 -46.46 -25.05 -0.99
N ASN A 21 -45.55 -25.17 -0.02
CA ASN A 21 -45.48 -26.41 0.77
C ASN A 21 -44.48 -26.30 1.91
N ASN A 22 -44.96 -26.58 3.10
CA ASN A 22 -44.21 -26.82 4.30
C ASN A 22 -43.13 -27.90 4.05
N LYS A 23 -41.87 -27.52 4.20
CA LYS A 23 -40.79 -28.43 4.55
C LYS A 23 -40.03 -27.81 5.72
N GLU A 24 -40.07 -28.54 6.83
CA GLU A 24 -39.20 -28.28 7.97
C GLU A 24 -37.78 -28.09 7.50
N VAL A 25 -37.27 -26.87 7.62
CA VAL A 25 -35.87 -26.57 7.40
C VAL A 25 -35.18 -26.76 8.74
N ASN A 26 -34.41 -27.79 8.79
CA ASN A 26 -33.45 -28.10 9.84
C ASN A 26 -32.50 -26.89 10.00
N VAL A 27 -32.62 -26.22 11.16
CA VAL A 27 -31.76 -25.13 11.54
C VAL A 27 -30.47 -25.74 12.05
N ASN A 28 -29.50 -25.92 11.18
CA ASN A 28 -28.10 -26.06 11.59
C ASN A 28 -27.22 -25.67 10.42
N ASP A 29 -26.22 -24.88 10.76
CA ASP A 29 -25.10 -24.41 9.93
C ASP A 29 -25.38 -23.16 9.09
N THR A 30 -25.64 -22.05 9.78
CA THR A 30 -25.21 -20.75 9.28
C THR A 30 -23.70 -20.66 9.55
N ILE A 31 -22.92 -21.20 8.64
CA ILE A 31 -21.50 -20.82 8.53
C ILE A 31 -21.55 -19.34 8.18
N ASN A 32 -21.25 -18.50 9.15
CA ASN A 32 -20.87 -17.11 8.91
C ASN A 32 -19.60 -17.16 8.08
N ASP A 33 -19.73 -17.28 6.77
CA ASP A 33 -18.68 -16.87 5.84
C ASP A 33 -18.49 -15.37 6.03
N THR A 34 -17.68 -15.03 7.02
CA THR A 34 -17.13 -13.70 7.13
C THR A 34 -16.36 -13.51 5.84
N ILE A 35 -16.94 -12.77 4.89
CA ILE A 35 -16.23 -12.31 3.70
C ILE A 35 -15.04 -11.52 4.23
N VAL A 36 -13.89 -12.17 4.32
CA VAL A 36 -12.63 -11.49 4.61
C VAL A 36 -12.35 -10.65 3.37
N GLU A 37 -12.75 -9.38 3.43
CA GLU A 37 -12.43 -8.41 2.40
C GLU A 37 -10.90 -8.38 2.27
N ARG A 38 -10.39 -9.05 1.24
CA ARG A 38 -8.94 -9.10 1.00
C ARG A 38 -8.45 -7.69 0.76
N LEU A 39 -7.55 -7.24 1.60
CA LEU A 39 -6.87 -5.97 1.41
C LEU A 39 -6.20 -5.97 0.02
N ASN A 40 -6.67 -5.10 -0.87
CA ASN A 40 -6.04 -4.94 -2.18
C ASN A 40 -4.75 -4.12 -2.01
N ASN A 41 -3.63 -4.82 -1.78
CA ASN A 41 -2.32 -4.21 -1.62
C ASN A 41 -1.48 -4.37 -2.89
N PRO A 42 -1.38 -3.35 -3.76
CA PRO A 42 -0.65 -3.44 -5.03
C PRO A 42 0.86 -3.65 -4.87
N LEU A 43 1.42 -3.37 -3.69
CA LEU A 43 2.84 -3.55 -3.40
C LEU A 43 3.12 -4.82 -2.58
N ALA A 44 2.12 -5.67 -2.31
CA ALA A 44 2.30 -6.91 -1.57
C ALA A 44 3.44 -7.77 -2.16
N GLY A 45 4.28 -8.34 -1.30
CA GLY A 45 5.44 -9.14 -1.66
C GLY A 45 6.64 -8.34 -2.19
N LYS A 46 6.55 -7.01 -2.30
CA LYS A 46 7.65 -6.18 -2.79
C LYS A 46 8.54 -5.67 -1.64
N LYS A 47 9.83 -5.57 -1.96
CA LYS A 47 10.85 -4.97 -1.11
C LYS A 47 11.59 -3.89 -1.89
N PHE A 48 11.79 -2.73 -1.25
CA PHE A 48 12.48 -1.59 -1.83
C PHE A 48 13.59 -1.13 -0.89
N TYR A 49 14.70 -0.68 -1.47
CA TYR A 49 15.80 -0.06 -0.74
C TYR A 49 15.76 1.45 -0.89
N TYR A 50 15.98 2.17 0.19
CA TYR A 50 16.10 3.63 0.18
C TYR A 50 17.38 4.04 -0.57
N LEU A 51 17.22 5.02 -1.45
CA LEU A 51 18.34 5.60 -2.18
C LEU A 51 18.75 6.92 -1.53
N ASP A 52 20.06 7.11 -1.42
CA ASP A 52 20.66 8.39 -1.11
C ASP A 52 20.90 9.16 -2.40
N LYS A 53 20.72 10.48 -2.34
CA LYS A 53 20.99 11.38 -3.45
C LYS A 53 22.20 12.22 -3.11
N LYS A 54 23.30 12.05 -3.85
CA LYS A 54 24.50 12.85 -3.69
C LYS A 54 24.18 14.32 -4.05
N GLU A 55 24.46 15.26 -3.14
CA GLU A 55 24.12 16.67 -3.33
C GLU A 55 24.85 17.30 -4.52
N GLU A 56 26.13 16.95 -4.73
CA GLU A 56 26.99 17.55 -5.74
C GLU A 56 26.49 17.36 -7.18
N ASN A 57 26.00 16.17 -7.52
CA ASN A 57 25.64 15.80 -8.89
C ASN A 57 24.26 15.16 -9.04
N GLY A 58 23.55 14.98 -7.94
CA GLY A 58 22.23 14.34 -7.93
C GLY A 58 22.24 12.83 -8.20
N GLU A 59 23.42 12.18 -8.20
CA GLU A 59 23.56 10.74 -8.38
C GLU A 59 22.80 9.97 -7.30
N LEU A 60 21.99 9.01 -7.71
CA LEU A 60 21.32 8.10 -6.78
C LEU A 60 22.22 6.92 -6.49
N ARG A 61 22.40 6.61 -5.22
CA ARG A 61 23.25 5.53 -4.74
C ARG A 61 22.58 4.76 -3.60
N LEU A 62 22.95 3.51 -3.46
CA LEU A 62 22.47 2.65 -2.39
C LEU A 62 23.51 2.59 -1.28
N LEU A 63 23.16 3.09 -0.10
CA LEU A 63 24.04 3.05 1.06
C LEU A 63 23.96 1.70 1.73
N ILE A 64 25.14 1.11 2.00
CA ILE A 64 25.29 -0.14 2.74
C ILE A 64 25.88 0.23 4.09
N TYR A 65 25.10 -0.03 5.14
CA TYR A 65 25.47 0.28 6.52
C TYR A 65 26.08 -0.93 7.21
N PRO A 66 27.12 -0.77 8.04
CA PRO A 66 27.53 -1.83 8.95
C PRO A 66 26.39 -2.11 9.93
N TYR A 67 26.06 -3.37 10.13
CA TYR A 67 24.93 -3.76 10.98
C TYR A 67 25.38 -4.46 12.26
N LEU A 68 26.13 -5.51 12.20
CA LEU A 68 26.74 -6.21 13.33
C LEU A 68 28.11 -6.69 12.89
N GLU A 69 29.10 -6.64 13.74
CA GLU A 69 30.51 -6.96 13.48
C GLU A 69 30.92 -7.14 12.00
N ASP A 70 30.46 -8.13 11.27
CA ASP A 70 30.77 -8.36 9.86
C ASP A 70 29.54 -8.31 8.93
N ASP A 71 28.37 -7.96 9.45
CA ASP A 71 27.14 -7.88 8.67
C ASP A 71 26.88 -6.45 8.16
N TYR A 72 26.29 -6.39 6.98
CA TYR A 72 25.92 -5.13 6.34
C TYR A 72 24.47 -5.18 5.91
N ASP A 73 23.71 -4.15 6.16
CA ASP A 73 22.34 -4.03 5.71
C ASP A 73 22.08 -2.68 5.01
N MET A 74 20.94 -2.61 4.35
CA MET A 74 20.48 -1.45 3.61
C MET A 74 19.14 -1.00 4.16
N ALA A 75 18.97 0.30 4.34
CA ALA A 75 17.67 0.86 4.70
C ALA A 75 16.63 0.42 3.68
N LYS A 76 15.51 -0.13 4.15
CA LYS A 76 14.52 -0.80 3.30
C LYS A 76 13.09 -0.62 3.78
N ILE A 77 12.16 -0.81 2.87
CA ILE A 77 10.75 -0.97 3.18
C ILE A 77 10.26 -2.27 2.55
N ILE A 78 9.46 -3.02 3.30
CA ILE A 78 8.93 -4.32 2.88
C ILE A 78 7.41 -4.28 3.00
N PHE A 79 6.73 -4.70 1.95
CA PHE A 79 5.28 -4.85 1.93
C PHE A 79 4.93 -6.34 1.95
N THR A 80 4.15 -6.76 2.94
CA THR A 80 3.46 -8.04 2.93
C THR A 80 1.99 -7.83 2.54
N ASP A 81 1.17 -8.86 2.57
CA ASP A 81 -0.27 -8.73 2.27
C ASP A 81 -0.97 -7.74 3.22
N SER A 82 -0.60 -7.73 4.50
CA SER A 82 -1.27 -6.94 5.55
C SER A 82 -0.36 -6.03 6.35
N MET A 83 0.95 -6.06 6.10
CA MET A 83 1.92 -5.30 6.88
C MET A 83 2.89 -4.53 6.00
N LEU A 84 3.39 -3.43 6.54
CA LEU A 84 4.48 -2.64 6.04
C LEU A 84 5.56 -2.56 7.11
N ILE A 85 6.78 -2.98 6.76
CA ILE A 85 7.96 -2.90 7.64
C ILE A 85 8.83 -1.76 7.09
N ASP A 86 8.95 -0.69 7.87
CA ASP A 86 9.76 0.48 7.53
C ASP A 86 11.07 0.45 8.30
N GLY A 87 12.12 -0.03 7.64
CA GLY A 87 13.49 -0.07 8.14
C GLY A 87 14.31 1.10 7.60
N TRP A 88 13.78 2.33 7.61
CA TRP A 88 14.56 3.54 7.38
C TRP A 88 15.72 3.63 8.37
N ASN A 89 15.41 3.42 9.67
CA ASN A 89 16.43 3.09 10.66
C ASN A 89 16.64 1.58 10.66
N ILE A 90 17.78 1.13 10.17
CA ILE A 90 18.10 -0.31 10.07
C ILE A 90 18.18 -1.01 11.42
N MET A 91 18.51 -0.26 12.48
CA MET A 91 18.62 -0.79 13.86
C MET A 91 17.25 -0.99 14.52
N GLU A 92 16.26 -0.19 14.16
CA GLU A 92 14.93 -0.18 14.75
C GLU A 92 13.84 -0.09 13.68
N PRO A 93 13.57 -1.17 12.93
CA PRO A 93 12.52 -1.16 11.93
C PRO A 93 11.15 -1.08 12.58
N HIS A 94 10.31 -0.17 12.11
CA HIS A 94 8.93 -0.05 12.57
C HIS A 94 8.02 -0.99 11.77
N GLN A 95 7.13 -1.68 12.48
CA GLN A 95 6.11 -2.54 11.90
C GLN A 95 4.75 -1.86 11.94
N TRP A 96 4.10 -1.81 10.78
CA TRP A 96 2.81 -1.16 10.58
C TRP A 96 1.81 -2.17 10.03
N LYS A 97 0.66 -2.29 10.67
CA LYS A 97 -0.48 -2.97 10.09
C LYS A 97 -1.08 -2.07 9.00
N ILE A 98 -1.37 -2.63 7.84
CA ILE A 98 -2.05 -1.92 6.76
C ILE A 98 -3.55 -2.06 7.01
N GLU A 99 -4.19 -0.97 7.42
CA GLU A 99 -5.62 -0.93 7.68
C GLU A 99 -6.41 -0.76 6.38
N ARG A 100 -5.91 0.07 5.49
CA ARG A 100 -6.55 0.36 4.21
C ARG A 100 -5.54 0.85 3.20
N VAL A 101 -5.75 0.48 1.95
CA VAL A 101 -5.06 1.05 0.79
C VAL A 101 -6.11 1.68 -0.11
N SER A 102 -5.87 2.91 -0.55
CA SER A 102 -6.65 3.57 -1.58
C SER A 102 -5.74 4.04 -2.71
N GLN A 103 -6.28 4.11 -3.90
CA GLN A 103 -5.55 4.56 -5.08
C GLN A 103 -6.27 5.74 -5.72
N GLN A 104 -5.53 6.80 -6.02
CA GLN A 104 -5.97 7.96 -6.78
C GLN A 104 -5.00 8.13 -7.94
N ASP A 105 -5.41 7.78 -9.15
CA ASP A 105 -4.54 7.70 -10.32
C ASP A 105 -3.30 6.83 -10.07
N SER A 106 -2.10 7.44 -10.04
CA SER A 106 -0.83 6.77 -9.76
C SER A 106 -0.39 6.84 -8.29
N LEU A 107 -1.19 7.52 -7.44
CA LEU A 107 -0.91 7.68 -6.02
C LEU A 107 -1.53 6.53 -5.23
N LEU A 108 -0.71 5.80 -4.49
CA LEU A 108 -1.12 4.79 -3.52
C LEU A 108 -1.07 5.39 -2.12
N ILE A 109 -2.20 5.35 -1.41
CA ILE A 109 -2.36 5.93 -0.08
C ILE A 109 -2.57 4.78 0.91
N TYR A 110 -1.60 4.59 1.80
CA TYR A 110 -1.60 3.55 2.83
C TYR A 110 -1.97 4.17 4.17
N HIS A 111 -3.07 3.71 4.76
CA HIS A 111 -3.44 4.02 6.15
C HIS A 111 -2.88 2.93 7.04
N LEU A 112 -2.04 3.33 7.98
CA LEU A 112 -1.18 2.45 8.75
C LEU A 112 -1.41 2.64 10.25
N GLN A 113 -1.40 1.55 11.00
CA GLN A 113 -1.45 1.52 12.45
C GLN A 113 -0.18 0.84 12.98
N MET A 114 0.52 1.47 13.91
CA MET A 114 1.73 0.92 14.50
C MET A 114 1.42 -0.31 15.34
N MET A 115 2.17 -1.41 15.14
CA MET A 115 1.91 -2.66 15.86
C MET A 115 2.17 -2.53 17.36
N GLU A 116 3.26 -1.83 17.74
CA GLU A 116 3.66 -1.65 19.14
C GLU A 116 2.84 -0.58 19.87
N ASN A 117 2.24 0.35 19.12
CA ASN A 117 1.39 1.41 19.66
C ASN A 117 0.21 1.70 18.71
N PRO A 118 -0.93 1.01 18.89
CA PRO A 118 -2.09 1.13 18.01
C PRO A 118 -2.71 2.53 17.91
N GLU A 119 -2.46 3.41 18.89
CA GLU A 119 -2.90 4.81 18.83
C GLU A 119 -2.09 5.62 17.81
N ASN A 120 -0.89 5.14 17.46
CA ASN A 120 -0.05 5.79 16.47
C ASN A 120 -0.46 5.37 15.07
N GLN A 121 -1.17 6.24 14.40
CA GLN A 121 -1.63 6.05 13.02
C GLN A 121 -0.88 6.99 12.09
N LYS A 122 -0.56 6.51 10.90
CA LYS A 122 0.09 7.29 9.85
C LYS A 122 -0.50 7.03 8.48
N THR A 123 -0.33 7.99 7.60
CA THR A 123 -0.64 7.85 6.19
C THR A 123 0.64 7.98 5.39
N TYR A 124 0.93 6.95 4.59
CA TYR A 124 2.05 6.98 3.65
C TYR A 124 1.53 7.10 2.23
N ASN A 125 2.16 7.99 1.47
CA ASN A 125 1.82 8.28 0.09
C ASN A 125 2.94 7.80 -0.81
N PHE A 126 2.61 6.89 -1.76
CA PHE A 126 3.57 6.29 -2.65
C PHE A 126 3.19 6.52 -4.12
N TYR A 127 4.21 6.77 -4.95
CA TYR A 127 4.11 6.72 -6.41
C TYR A 127 5.06 5.64 -6.90
N TYR A 128 4.53 4.62 -7.55
CA TYR A 128 5.34 3.51 -8.05
C TYR A 128 5.48 3.56 -9.56
N ASN A 129 6.70 3.68 -10.03
CA ASN A 129 7.05 3.52 -11.44
C ASN A 129 7.58 2.09 -11.65
N GLU A 130 6.70 1.18 -12.00
CA GLU A 130 7.02 -0.24 -12.17
C GLU A 130 8.08 -0.46 -13.25
N LYS A 131 8.00 0.26 -14.38
CA LYS A 131 8.96 0.14 -15.48
C LYS A 131 10.39 0.43 -15.02
N LYS A 132 10.57 1.45 -14.20
CA LYS A 132 11.87 1.82 -13.63
C LYS A 132 12.19 1.05 -12.34
N GLY A 133 11.19 0.47 -11.67
CA GLY A 133 11.31 -0.12 -10.34
C GLY A 133 11.55 0.94 -9.26
N ILE A 134 11.11 2.16 -9.48
CA ILE A 134 11.30 3.27 -8.55
C ILE A 134 10.01 3.54 -7.79
N LEU A 135 10.11 3.56 -6.47
CA LEU A 135 9.05 3.95 -5.56
C LEU A 135 9.41 5.31 -4.95
N TYR A 136 8.51 6.26 -5.05
CA TYR A 136 8.62 7.56 -4.40
C TYR A 136 7.70 7.57 -3.20
N ARG A 137 8.24 7.79 -2.00
CA ARG A 137 7.46 8.01 -0.78
C ARG A 137 7.43 9.49 -0.47
N LYS A 138 6.25 10.11 -0.49
CA LYS A 138 6.07 11.52 -0.13
C LYS A 138 5.66 11.65 1.32
N LEU A 139 6.34 12.51 2.04
CA LEU A 139 6.04 12.89 3.40
C LEU A 139 5.69 14.39 3.42
N TYR A 140 4.42 14.68 3.68
CA TYR A 140 3.93 16.06 3.80
C TYR A 140 4.12 16.54 5.25
N ARG A 141 4.89 17.61 5.43
CA ARG A 141 5.11 18.27 6.72
C ARG A 141 4.67 19.74 6.61
N LYS A 142 4.39 20.36 7.77
CA LYS A 142 3.96 21.76 7.79
C LYS A 142 4.97 22.75 7.20
N ASP A 143 6.25 22.45 7.32
CA ASP A 143 7.37 23.30 6.96
C ASP A 143 8.02 22.92 5.62
N ARG A 144 7.95 21.66 5.23
CA ARG A 144 8.47 21.20 3.94
C ARG A 144 7.98 19.82 3.58
N ASP A 145 7.84 19.58 2.30
CA ASP A 145 7.61 18.25 1.74
C ASP A 145 8.94 17.53 1.53
N THR A 146 8.99 16.29 1.93
CA THR A 146 10.16 15.42 1.71
C THR A 146 9.77 14.26 0.81
N THR A 147 10.59 13.98 -0.19
CA THR A 147 10.41 12.82 -1.06
C THR A 147 11.59 11.87 -0.87
N PHE A 148 11.30 10.67 -0.42
CA PHE A 148 12.25 9.58 -0.41
C PHE A 148 12.16 8.82 -1.74
N ILE A 149 13.30 8.42 -2.26
CA ILE A 149 13.41 7.63 -3.50
C ILE A 149 13.87 6.25 -3.11
N LEU A 150 13.19 5.23 -3.61
CA LEU A 150 13.50 3.84 -3.31
C LEU A 150 13.59 3.04 -4.62
N ILE A 151 14.43 2.02 -4.64
CA ILE A 151 14.59 1.09 -5.75
C ILE A 151 14.08 -0.29 -5.38
N ASP A 152 13.33 -0.93 -6.27
CA ASP A 152 12.91 -2.33 -6.14
C ASP A 152 14.14 -3.22 -5.96
N SER A 153 14.10 -4.10 -4.98
CA SER A 153 15.21 -4.99 -4.65
C SER A 153 15.69 -5.82 -5.84
N LEU A 154 14.79 -6.20 -6.74
CA LEU A 154 15.12 -6.94 -7.96
C LEU A 154 15.90 -6.10 -8.99
N LYS A 155 15.80 -4.78 -8.90
CA LYS A 155 16.51 -3.82 -9.78
C LYS A 155 17.68 -3.10 -9.09
N SER A 156 17.96 -3.42 -7.85
CA SER A 156 18.99 -2.75 -7.04
C SER A 156 20.40 -2.86 -7.60
N ASN A 157 20.69 -3.86 -8.43
CA ASN A 157 21.99 -4.01 -9.09
C ASN A 157 22.23 -2.94 -10.18
N SER A 158 21.20 -2.22 -10.62
CA SER A 158 21.36 -1.09 -11.56
C SER A 158 21.85 0.20 -10.90
N VAL A 159 21.96 0.23 -9.56
CA VAL A 159 22.37 1.41 -8.80
C VAL A 159 23.71 1.14 -8.12
N ARG A 160 24.56 2.16 -8.11
CA ARG A 160 25.86 2.08 -7.43
C ARG A 160 25.69 1.85 -5.93
N LYS A 161 26.39 0.86 -5.40
CA LYS A 161 26.45 0.55 -3.97
C LYS A 161 27.67 1.22 -3.35
N VAL A 162 27.47 1.90 -2.21
CA VAL A 162 28.52 2.61 -1.49
C VAL A 162 28.44 2.28 -0.02
N LYS A 163 29.55 1.95 0.62
CA LYS A 163 29.59 1.79 2.08
C LYS A 163 29.33 3.15 2.74
N ALA A 164 28.40 3.17 3.68
CA ALA A 164 28.15 4.35 4.49
C ALA A 164 29.34 4.57 5.41
N GLU A 165 29.86 5.79 5.43
CA GLU A 165 30.82 6.19 6.44
C GLU A 165 30.04 6.42 7.74
N LEU A 166 30.44 5.73 8.81
CA LEU A 166 29.96 6.05 10.13
C LEU A 166 30.53 7.41 10.50
N ILE A 167 29.68 8.41 10.60
CA ILE A 167 30.07 9.70 11.18
C ILE A 167 30.31 9.43 12.68
N PRO A 168 31.52 9.68 13.18
CA PRO A 168 31.87 9.41 14.58
C PRO A 168 31.06 10.28 15.56
#